data_5f771e0747a6936a3b02ad7b7d924ddf
#
_entry.id   5f771e0747a6936a3b02ad7b7d924ddf
#
_cell.length_a   1.000
_cell.length_b   1.000
_cell.length_c   1.000
_cell.angle_alpha   90.00
_cell.angle_beta   90.00
_cell.angle_gamma   90.00
#
_symmetry.space_group_name_H-M   'P 1'
#
loop_
_entity.id
_entity.type
_entity.pdbx_description
1 polymer ?
#
loop_
_entity_poly.entity_id
_entity_poly.type
_entity_poly.pdbx_seq_one_letter_code
_entity_poly.pdbx_strand_id
1 'polypeptide(L)'
;VSSPSVTQGSGAPLVSITTTSETAALTSGAMPVNAPGAQGVKVTATVTGATGAGVTSAQVRLYRGTAITGTQIGGTIQESQGASSFYAMTIQALDTAPAASAQYTVSVQMVGASGNSTVTYANVTAEVATASGA
;
A
#
# COMPACT_ATOMS: atom_id res chain seq x y z
N VAL A 1 -27.41 0.84 2.96
CA VAL A 1 -26.43 0.76 4.05
C VAL A 1 -25.05 0.97 3.49
N SER A 2 -24.33 1.91 4.03
CA SER A 2 -22.95 2.16 3.61
C SER A 2 -22.02 1.10 4.17
N SER A 3 -21.10 0.63 3.34
CA SER A 3 -20.02 -0.20 3.83
C SER A 3 -19.03 0.64 4.62
N PRO A 4 -18.49 0.16 5.75
CA PRO A 4 -17.41 0.85 6.42
C PRO A 4 -16.22 1.05 5.48
N SER A 5 -15.61 2.21 5.58
CA SER A 5 -14.42 2.50 4.81
C SER A 5 -13.47 3.38 5.61
N VAL A 6 -12.21 3.30 5.29
CA VAL A 6 -11.21 4.20 5.84
C VAL A 6 -10.27 4.62 4.72
N THR A 7 -9.96 5.90 4.70
CA THR A 7 -8.94 6.43 3.82
C THR A 7 -7.88 7.08 4.70
N GLN A 8 -6.65 6.63 4.56
CA GLN A 8 -5.53 7.18 5.26
C GLN A 8 -4.55 7.74 4.25
N GLY A 9 -4.43 9.03 4.23
CA GLY A 9 -3.51 9.71 3.35
C GLY A 9 -2.59 10.61 4.15
N SER A 10 -1.42 10.83 3.63
CA SER A 10 -0.51 11.80 4.19
C SER A 10 0.05 12.63 3.05
N GLY A 11 -0.12 13.93 3.14
CA GLY A 11 0.42 14.85 2.15
C GLY A 11 1.93 14.91 2.16
N ALA A 12 2.57 14.37 3.19
CA ALA A 12 4.02 14.41 3.30
C ALA A 12 4.57 13.32 4.21
N PRO A 13 4.32 12.02 3.95
CA PRO A 13 5.14 11.01 4.59
C PRO A 13 6.47 11.06 3.87
N LEU A 14 7.42 11.80 4.39
CA LEU A 14 8.73 11.78 3.79
C LEU A 14 9.48 10.55 4.30
N VAL A 15 9.49 9.51 3.51
CA VAL A 15 10.25 8.30 3.80
C VAL A 15 11.47 8.27 2.88
N SER A 16 12.64 8.16 3.49
CA SER A 16 13.89 8.00 2.76
C SER A 16 14.17 6.52 2.55
N ILE A 17 14.47 6.14 1.32
CA ILE A 17 14.79 4.77 0.94
C ILE A 17 16.27 4.71 0.63
N THR A 18 17.05 4.20 1.58
CA THR A 18 18.51 4.17 1.47
C THR A 18 19.07 2.78 1.23
N THR A 19 18.19 1.78 1.11
CA THR A 19 18.57 0.39 0.84
C THR A 19 17.67 -0.20 -0.23
N THR A 20 18.05 -1.35 -0.78
CA THR A 20 17.19 -2.10 -1.71
C THR A 20 16.22 -3.03 -0.99
N SER A 21 16.15 -2.95 0.32
CA SER A 21 15.16 -3.69 1.10
C SER A 21 13.80 -3.03 1.03
N GLU A 22 12.76 -3.83 1.20
CA GLU A 22 11.39 -3.35 1.24
C GLU A 22 11.19 -2.41 2.43
N THR A 23 10.51 -1.30 2.21
CA THR A 23 10.26 -0.27 3.23
C THR A 23 8.78 0.01 3.32
N ALA A 24 8.22 0.03 4.53
CA ALA A 24 6.83 0.43 4.75
C ALA A 24 6.68 1.92 4.44
N ALA A 25 5.68 2.25 3.63
CA ALA A 25 5.41 3.64 3.25
C ALA A 25 4.31 4.26 4.11
N LEU A 26 3.23 3.52 4.35
CA LEU A 26 2.11 4.02 5.14
C LEU A 26 1.28 2.85 5.67
N THR A 27 0.79 2.98 6.90
CA THR A 27 -0.17 2.05 7.48
C THR A 27 -1.49 2.79 7.67
N SER A 28 -2.59 2.18 7.24
CA SER A 28 -3.93 2.76 7.42
C SER A 28 -4.35 2.72 8.88
N GLY A 29 -5.32 3.56 9.24
CA GLY A 29 -6.00 3.46 10.52
C GLY A 29 -6.82 2.17 10.60
N ALA A 30 -7.20 1.78 11.81
CA ALA A 30 -8.00 0.59 12.03
C ALA A 30 -9.44 0.81 11.57
N MET A 31 -10.03 -0.22 10.96
CA MET A 31 -11.40 -0.20 10.46
C MET A 31 -12.13 -1.45 10.94
N PRO A 32 -13.32 -1.33 11.55
CA PRO A 32 -14.08 -2.52 11.93
C PRO A 32 -14.59 -3.25 10.69
N VAL A 33 -14.51 -4.58 10.71
CA VAL A 33 -14.96 -5.44 9.62
C VAL A 33 -15.97 -6.43 10.15
N ASN A 34 -17.13 -5.93 10.55
CA ASN A 34 -18.19 -6.76 11.12
C ASN A 34 -19.53 -6.53 10.44
N ALA A 35 -19.53 -5.97 9.24
CA ALA A 35 -20.77 -5.73 8.51
C ALA A 35 -21.38 -7.04 8.03
N PRO A 36 -22.71 -7.23 8.20
CA PRO A 36 -23.37 -8.40 7.63
C PRO A 36 -23.19 -8.47 6.12
N GLY A 37 -22.91 -9.67 5.61
CA GLY A 37 -22.68 -9.88 4.19
C GLY A 37 -21.33 -9.45 3.69
N ALA A 38 -20.39 -9.15 4.58
CA ALA A 38 -19.05 -8.76 4.18
C ALA A 38 -18.33 -9.90 3.44
N GLN A 39 -17.75 -9.58 2.30
CA GLN A 39 -17.02 -10.54 1.45
C GLN A 39 -15.53 -10.28 1.45
N GLY A 40 -15.05 -9.41 2.30
CA GLY A 40 -13.66 -9.05 2.40
C GLY A 40 -13.47 -7.55 2.44
N VAL A 41 -12.24 -7.12 2.31
CA VAL A 41 -11.89 -5.70 2.31
C VAL A 41 -11.16 -5.39 1.01
N LYS A 42 -11.69 -4.43 0.27
CA LYS A 42 -11.03 -3.91 -0.93
C LYS A 42 -10.05 -2.83 -0.50
N VAL A 43 -8.78 -3.01 -0.85
CA VAL A 43 -7.72 -2.10 -0.46
C VAL A 43 -7.09 -1.52 -1.73
N THR A 44 -6.97 -0.21 -1.76
CA THR A 44 -6.31 0.51 -2.83
C THR A 44 -5.26 1.43 -2.23
N ALA A 45 -4.06 1.41 -2.78
CA ALA A 45 -2.99 2.26 -2.29
C ALA A 45 -2.26 2.94 -3.44
N THR A 46 -1.83 4.16 -3.21
CA THR A 46 -1.02 4.94 -4.15
C THR A 46 0.23 5.41 -3.42
N VAL A 47 1.36 5.27 -4.08
CA VAL A 47 2.65 5.73 -3.56
C VAL A 47 3.31 6.58 -4.64
N THR A 48 3.73 7.77 -4.28
CA THR A 48 4.48 8.66 -5.18
C THR A 48 5.78 9.09 -4.53
N GLY A 49 6.77 9.36 -5.34
CA GLY A 49 8.06 9.83 -4.84
C GLY A 49 9.07 10.03 -5.95
N ALA A 50 10.33 9.97 -5.58
CA ALA A 50 11.43 10.14 -6.53
C ALA A 50 12.41 8.98 -6.39
N THR A 51 12.94 8.52 -7.52
CA THR A 51 14.00 7.51 -7.55
C THR A 51 15.36 8.18 -7.49
N GLY A 52 16.31 7.48 -6.90
CA GLY A 52 17.70 7.93 -6.87
C GLY A 52 18.55 7.29 -7.95
N ALA A 53 19.84 7.51 -7.88
CA ALA A 53 20.80 7.01 -8.86
C ALA A 53 20.84 5.48 -8.87
N GLY A 54 20.88 4.88 -10.06
CA GLY A 54 21.02 3.44 -10.23
C GLY A 54 19.73 2.63 -10.10
N VAL A 55 18.61 3.25 -9.79
CA VAL A 55 17.32 2.57 -9.73
C VAL A 55 16.89 2.13 -11.11
N THR A 56 16.45 0.88 -11.25
CA THR A 56 15.96 0.35 -12.53
C THR A 56 14.48 0.04 -12.50
N SER A 57 13.91 -0.25 -11.33
CA SER A 57 12.47 -0.45 -11.17
C SER A 57 12.07 -0.20 -9.73
N ALA A 58 10.76 -0.08 -9.51
CA ALA A 58 10.16 0.04 -8.18
C ALA A 58 9.06 -1.00 -8.05
N GLN A 59 8.89 -1.51 -6.84
CA GLN A 59 7.85 -2.49 -6.50
C GLN A 59 7.02 -1.97 -5.36
N VAL A 60 5.70 -2.21 -5.41
CA VAL A 60 4.79 -1.94 -4.30
C VAL A 60 4.02 -3.20 -3.94
N ARG A 61 3.74 -3.35 -2.66
CA ARG A 61 2.98 -4.46 -2.09
C ARG A 61 2.05 -3.96 -1.02
N LEU A 62 0.99 -4.73 -0.78
CA LEU A 62 0.06 -4.48 0.32
C LEU A 62 0.14 -5.64 1.31
N TYR A 63 0.09 -5.30 2.60
CA TYR A 63 0.13 -6.28 3.67
C TYR A 63 -1.06 -6.07 4.60
N ARG A 64 -1.64 -7.20 5.07
CA ARG A 64 -2.60 -7.18 6.17
C ARG A 64 -1.82 -6.96 7.45
N GLY A 65 -2.22 -5.96 8.23
CA GLY A 65 -1.58 -5.64 9.49
C GLY A 65 -0.80 -4.34 9.46
N THR A 66 0.03 -4.13 10.45
CA THR A 66 0.71 -2.86 10.68
C THR A 66 2.17 -2.87 10.24
N ALA A 67 2.62 -3.93 9.60
CA ALA A 67 4.02 -4.07 9.21
C ALA A 67 4.15 -4.94 7.95
N ILE A 68 5.29 -4.81 7.28
CA ILE A 68 5.60 -5.61 6.10
C ILE A 68 5.96 -7.07 6.43
N THR A 69 5.97 -7.42 7.70
CA THR A 69 6.11 -8.81 8.16
C THR A 69 4.77 -9.54 8.22
N GLY A 70 3.68 -8.86 7.92
CA GLY A 70 2.35 -9.45 7.90
C GLY A 70 2.11 -10.27 6.64
N THR A 71 0.85 -10.63 6.44
CA THR A 71 0.45 -11.41 5.27
C THR A 71 0.27 -10.48 4.07
N GLN A 72 1.00 -10.73 3.00
CA GLN A 72 0.82 -9.99 1.75
C GLN A 72 -0.53 -10.32 1.14
N ILE A 73 -1.27 -9.28 0.74
CA ILE A 73 -2.53 -9.44 0.02
C ILE A 73 -2.34 -9.02 -1.44
N GLY A 74 -2.92 -9.82 -2.36
CA GLY A 74 -2.73 -9.59 -3.78
C GLY A 74 -1.29 -9.87 -4.21
N GLY A 75 -0.91 -9.31 -5.33
CA GLY A 75 0.40 -9.50 -5.92
C GLY A 75 1.33 -8.31 -5.69
N THR A 76 2.48 -8.39 -6.33
CA THR A 76 3.45 -7.31 -6.36
C THR A 76 3.28 -6.55 -7.68
N ILE A 77 3.16 -5.22 -7.60
CA ILE A 77 3.20 -4.37 -8.79
C ILE A 77 4.64 -3.90 -8.96
N GLN A 78 5.19 -4.13 -10.13
CA GLN A 78 6.53 -3.68 -10.48
C GLN A 78 6.48 -2.86 -11.76
N GLU A 79 7.13 -1.70 -11.72
CA GLU A 79 7.23 -0.83 -12.89
C GLU A 79 8.69 -0.45 -13.11
N SER A 80 9.09 -0.39 -14.37
CA SER A 80 10.41 0.13 -14.74
C SER A 80 10.45 1.61 -14.42
N GLN A 81 11.47 2.02 -13.71
CA GLN A 81 11.67 3.41 -13.33
C GLN A 81 13.08 3.81 -13.71
N GLY A 82 13.21 4.97 -14.34
CA GLY A 82 14.54 5.54 -14.58
C GLY A 82 15.15 6.03 -13.27
N ALA A 83 16.48 6.16 -13.27
CA ALA A 83 17.18 6.80 -12.17
C ALA A 83 16.84 8.30 -12.12
N SER A 84 16.84 8.86 -10.93
CA SER A 84 16.61 10.30 -10.71
C SER A 84 15.31 10.80 -11.37
N SER A 85 14.26 10.01 -11.28
CA SER A 85 12.94 10.27 -11.87
C SER A 85 11.86 10.29 -10.81
N PHE A 86 10.70 10.87 -11.14
CA PHE A 86 9.52 10.75 -10.29
C PHE A 86 8.77 9.46 -10.63
N TYR A 87 8.11 8.88 -9.63
CA TYR A 87 7.27 7.71 -9.83
C TYR A 87 5.92 7.90 -9.15
N ALA A 88 4.90 7.24 -9.67
CA ALA A 88 3.59 7.13 -9.07
C ALA A 88 3.05 5.75 -9.36
N MET A 89 2.71 4.99 -8.33
CA MET A 89 2.28 3.61 -8.46
C MET A 89 1.03 3.38 -7.65
N THR A 90 0.09 2.62 -8.21
CA THR A 90 -1.16 2.26 -7.56
C THR A 90 -1.26 0.74 -7.51
N ILE A 91 -1.67 0.23 -6.35
CA ILE A 91 -1.91 -1.20 -6.16
C ILE A 91 -3.29 -1.40 -5.54
N GLN A 92 -3.97 -2.46 -5.95
CA GLN A 92 -5.29 -2.80 -5.49
C GLN A 92 -5.36 -4.29 -5.18
N ALA A 93 -6.00 -4.64 -4.07
CA ALA A 93 -6.16 -6.04 -3.68
C ALA A 93 -7.44 -6.22 -2.89
N LEU A 94 -7.96 -7.45 -2.89
CA LEU A 94 -9.08 -7.85 -2.05
C LEU A 94 -8.56 -8.75 -0.93
N ASP A 95 -8.75 -8.33 0.30
CA ASP A 95 -8.42 -9.16 1.46
C ASP A 95 -9.65 -10.01 1.80
N THR A 96 -9.55 -11.30 1.52
CA THR A 96 -10.67 -12.24 1.74
C THR A 96 -10.73 -12.81 3.15
N ALA A 97 -9.75 -12.49 4.00
CA ALA A 97 -9.71 -12.98 5.38
C ALA A 97 -9.25 -11.86 6.33
N PRO A 98 -9.97 -10.72 6.34
CA PRO A 98 -9.55 -9.59 7.16
C PRO A 98 -9.71 -9.88 8.64
N ALA A 99 -8.88 -9.22 9.45
CA ALA A 99 -9.08 -9.20 10.91
C ALA A 99 -10.33 -8.38 11.27
N ALA A 100 -10.86 -8.62 12.45
CA ALA A 100 -12.03 -7.86 12.93
C ALA A 100 -11.76 -6.36 13.01
N SER A 101 -10.52 -5.97 13.29
CA SER A 101 -10.06 -4.59 13.21
C SER A 101 -8.96 -4.58 12.15
N ALA A 102 -9.30 -4.17 10.95
CA ALA A 102 -8.42 -4.30 9.80
C ALA A 102 -7.54 -3.08 9.65
N GLN A 103 -6.25 -3.32 9.44
CA GLN A 103 -5.28 -2.31 9.05
C GLN A 103 -4.44 -2.86 7.91
N TYR A 104 -3.94 -1.98 7.08
CA TYR A 104 -3.17 -2.37 5.92
C TYR A 104 -1.95 -1.47 5.77
N THR A 105 -0.85 -2.06 5.32
CA THR A 105 0.40 -1.37 5.10
C THR A 105 0.79 -1.49 3.64
N VAL A 106 1.08 -0.38 3.00
CA VAL A 106 1.67 -0.35 1.66
C VAL A 106 3.18 -0.21 1.80
N SER A 107 3.92 -0.97 1.01
CA SER A 107 5.37 -0.93 0.99
C SER A 107 5.89 -0.53 -0.37
N VAL A 108 7.13 -0.07 -0.38
CA VAL A 108 7.85 0.23 -1.62
C VAL A 108 9.24 -0.39 -1.52
N GLN A 109 9.74 -0.87 -2.66
CA GLN A 109 11.09 -1.43 -2.76
C GLN A 109 11.73 -0.96 -4.06
N MET A 110 12.94 -0.45 -3.98
CA MET A 110 13.71 -0.08 -5.15
C MET A 110 14.55 -1.26 -5.62
N VAL A 111 14.66 -1.43 -6.93
CA VAL A 111 15.41 -2.52 -7.56
C VAL A 111 16.58 -1.92 -8.33
N GLY A 112 17.70 -2.62 -8.31
CA GLY A 112 18.95 -2.16 -8.93
C GLY A 112 19.83 -1.41 -7.93
N ALA A 113 19.30 -0.34 -7.36
CA ALA A 113 19.93 0.42 -6.29
C ALA A 113 18.84 1.20 -5.56
N SER A 114 19.13 1.74 -4.40
CA SER A 114 18.22 2.63 -3.68
C SER A 114 18.43 4.10 -4.07
N GLY A 115 19.68 4.49 -4.24
CA GLY A 115 20.08 5.80 -4.72
C GLY A 115 19.53 6.99 -3.94
N ASN A 116 19.20 6.82 -2.65
CA ASN A 116 18.52 7.84 -1.85
C ASN A 116 17.15 8.20 -2.43
N SER A 117 16.38 7.19 -2.77
CA SER A 117 14.99 7.36 -3.23
C SER A 117 14.11 7.84 -2.10
N THR A 118 12.95 8.39 -2.44
CA THR A 118 12.01 8.92 -1.45
C THR A 118 10.59 8.52 -1.76
N VAL A 119 9.75 8.49 -0.71
CA VAL A 119 8.30 8.51 -0.82
C VAL A 119 7.85 9.89 -0.34
N THR A 120 7.18 10.63 -1.21
CA THR A 120 6.72 11.98 -0.87
C THR A 120 5.22 12.02 -0.55
N TYR A 121 4.47 11.00 -1.00
CA TYR A 121 3.06 10.89 -0.70
C TYR A 121 2.66 9.41 -0.75
N ALA A 122 1.81 9.00 0.18
CA ALA A 122 1.18 7.69 0.16
C ALA A 122 -0.26 7.79 0.64
N ASN A 123 -1.12 6.94 0.09
CA ASN A 123 -2.53 6.88 0.46
C ASN A 123 -2.96 5.42 0.47
N VAL A 124 -3.69 5.02 1.51
CA VAL A 124 -4.31 3.70 1.58
C VAL A 124 -5.79 3.89 1.86
N THR A 125 -6.63 3.36 1.00
CA THR A 125 -8.07 3.33 1.18
C THR A 125 -8.52 1.89 1.33
N ALA A 126 -9.23 1.58 2.40
CA ALA A 126 -9.79 0.26 2.64
C ALA A 126 -11.31 0.39 2.77
N GLU A 127 -12.03 -0.50 2.11
CA GLU A 127 -13.49 -0.48 2.10
C GLU A 127 -14.00 -1.91 2.23
N VAL A 128 -14.95 -2.11 3.14
CA VAL A 128 -15.57 -3.42 3.30
C VAL A 128 -16.44 -3.71 2.08
N ALA A 129 -16.16 -4.81 1.39
CA ALA A 129 -16.97 -5.27 0.28
C ALA A 129 -18.14 -6.10 0.82
N THR A 130 -19.36 -5.74 0.43
CA THR A 130 -20.56 -6.45 0.85
C THR A 130 -21.17 -7.17 -0.34
N ALA A 131 -21.96 -8.21 -0.04
CA ALA A 131 -22.68 -8.93 -1.07
C ALA A 131 -23.65 -7.99 -1.80
N SER A 132 -23.74 -8.13 -3.13
CA SER A 132 -24.65 -7.36 -3.93
C SER A 132 -26.07 -7.62 -3.50
N GLY A 133 -26.86 -6.58 -3.28
CA GLY A 133 -28.24 -6.69 -2.87
C GLY A 133 -28.43 -6.94 -1.38
N ALA A 134 -27.36 -6.98 -0.64
CA ALA A 134 -27.43 -7.13 0.82
C ALA A 134 -27.84 -5.82 1.48
#